data_ac742c190348467cc51762c970636647
#
_entry.id   ac742c190348467cc51762c970636647
#
_cell.length_a   1.000
_cell.length_b   1.000
_cell.length_c   1.000
_cell.angle_alpha   90.00
_cell.angle_beta   90.00
_cell.angle_gamma   90.00
#
_symmetry.space_group_name_H-M   'P 1'
#
loop_
_entity.id
_entity.type
_entity.pdbx_description
1 polymer ?
#
loop_
_entity_poly.entity_id
_entity_poly.type
_entity_poly.pdbx_seq_one_letter_code
_entity_poly.pdbx_strand_id
1 'polypeptide(L)'
;SVSMFCTGVIHSAIFSLAAVYAISINFTIFEISLMLFLITISGGLFQWPIGYYSDKTDRRIIIIISSFVAAIFAFLSIISSGSSLEIMYLASSLGTEKILFFIYVSVYAGFAIPLFTLNLAYVNDHMPKEKFVAAGSGMQIIFGLGAIIGPFLCSLLMSKIGTSGFFIHLLFFHLVIGFFGLYRITRRGYEENPESTF
;
A
#
# COMPACT_ATOMS: atom_id res chain seq x y z
N SER A 1 -8.28 -12.28 -5.94
CA SER A 1 -6.99 -12.63 -6.63
C SER A 1 -6.29 -11.40 -7.21
N VAL A 2 -6.96 -10.52 -7.98
CA VAL A 2 -6.31 -9.31 -8.55
C VAL A 2 -5.73 -8.41 -7.45
N SER A 3 -6.52 -8.06 -6.44
CA SER A 3 -6.06 -7.23 -5.32
C SER A 3 -4.85 -7.84 -4.62
N MET A 4 -4.84 -9.16 -4.37
CA MET A 4 -3.71 -9.85 -3.73
C MET A 4 -2.45 -9.83 -4.58
N PHE A 5 -2.57 -10.00 -5.90
CA PHE A 5 -1.45 -9.87 -6.85
C PHE A 5 -0.85 -8.46 -6.79
N CYS A 6 -1.69 -7.43 -6.92
CA CYS A 6 -1.24 -6.03 -6.83
C CYS A 6 -0.62 -5.71 -5.47
N THR A 7 -1.17 -6.27 -4.38
CA THR A 7 -0.57 -6.14 -3.04
C THR A 7 0.83 -6.76 -2.99
N GLY A 8 1.04 -7.90 -3.64
CA GLY A 8 2.38 -8.50 -3.79
C GLY A 8 3.35 -7.60 -4.54
N VAL A 9 2.91 -7.01 -5.65
CA VAL A 9 3.70 -6.04 -6.44
C VAL A 9 4.11 -4.83 -5.59
N ILE A 10 3.16 -4.27 -4.84
CA ILE A 10 3.38 -3.10 -3.97
C ILE A 10 4.36 -3.43 -2.84
N HIS A 11 4.06 -4.47 -2.06
CA HIS A 11 4.86 -4.81 -0.88
C HIS A 11 6.31 -5.15 -1.23
N SER A 12 6.51 -5.93 -2.29
CA SER A 12 7.86 -6.28 -2.72
C SER A 12 8.66 -5.07 -3.18
N ALA A 13 8.03 -4.13 -3.90
CA ALA A 13 8.68 -2.88 -4.27
C ALA A 13 9.06 -2.05 -3.04
N ILE A 14 8.17 -1.93 -2.03
CA ILE A 14 8.46 -1.22 -0.78
C ILE A 14 9.66 -1.86 -0.08
N PHE A 15 9.61 -3.16 0.22
CA PHE A 15 10.65 -3.81 1.02
C PHE A 15 11.98 -3.99 0.28
N SER A 16 11.98 -4.00 -1.06
CA SER A 16 13.21 -4.14 -1.85
C SER A 16 13.84 -2.81 -2.24
N LEU A 17 13.03 -1.81 -2.58
CA LEU A 17 13.51 -0.59 -3.24
C LEU A 17 13.36 0.69 -2.41
N ALA A 18 12.69 0.68 -1.26
CA ALA A 18 12.54 1.90 -0.45
C ALA A 18 13.89 2.48 0.00
N ALA A 19 14.86 1.64 0.38
CA ALA A 19 16.19 2.10 0.72
C ALA A 19 16.95 2.67 -0.51
N VAL A 20 16.83 2.02 -1.66
CA VAL A 20 17.40 2.50 -2.93
C VAL A 20 16.80 3.84 -3.33
N TYR A 21 15.49 3.98 -3.20
CA TYR A 21 14.80 5.25 -3.42
C TYR A 21 15.35 6.34 -2.47
N ALA A 22 15.46 6.06 -1.18
CA ALA A 22 15.94 7.03 -0.20
C ALA A 22 17.40 7.47 -0.46
N ILE A 23 18.26 6.54 -0.89
CA ILE A 23 19.63 6.85 -1.34
C ILE A 23 19.58 7.79 -2.56
N SER A 24 18.71 7.52 -3.51
CA SER A 24 18.63 8.30 -4.76
C SER A 24 18.12 9.73 -4.58
N ILE A 25 17.47 10.04 -3.45
CA ILE A 25 17.09 11.40 -3.03
C ILE A 25 18.05 12.01 -2.00
N ASN A 26 19.26 11.44 -1.86
CA ASN A 26 20.32 11.90 -0.98
C ASN A 26 19.98 11.90 0.52
N PHE A 27 19.18 10.95 0.98
CA PHE A 27 18.95 10.77 2.41
C PHE A 27 20.19 10.21 3.08
N THR A 28 20.48 10.70 4.29
CA THR A 28 21.50 10.16 5.19
C THR A 28 21.12 8.75 5.66
N ILE A 29 22.09 7.97 6.14
CA ILE A 29 21.85 6.62 6.69
C ILE A 29 20.79 6.66 7.81
N PHE A 30 20.82 7.71 8.66
CA PHE A 30 19.81 7.88 9.72
C PHE A 30 18.41 8.11 9.14
N GLU A 31 18.27 8.97 8.13
CA GLU A 31 16.99 9.26 7.49
C GLU A 31 16.43 8.03 6.76
N ILE A 32 17.28 7.23 6.13
CA ILE A 32 16.91 5.95 5.51
C ILE A 32 16.38 4.98 6.58
N SER A 33 17.11 4.83 7.67
CA SER A 33 16.72 3.95 8.77
C SER A 33 15.41 4.41 9.42
N LEU A 34 15.24 5.73 9.61
CA LEU A 34 14.02 6.32 10.13
C LEU A 34 12.83 6.07 9.20
N MET A 35 13.00 6.23 7.89
CA MET A 35 11.96 5.96 6.91
C MET A 35 11.51 4.50 6.95
N LEU A 36 12.44 3.55 6.96
CA LEU A 36 12.12 2.11 7.02
C LEU A 36 11.47 1.74 8.36
N PHE A 37 11.92 2.33 9.47
CA PHE A 37 11.29 2.17 10.77
C PHE A 37 9.84 2.67 10.75
N LEU A 38 9.61 3.88 10.23
CA LEU A 38 8.28 4.48 10.14
C LEU A 38 7.33 3.68 9.25
N ILE A 39 7.81 3.17 8.11
CA ILE A 39 7.04 2.27 7.23
C ILE A 39 6.59 1.03 8.02
N THR A 40 7.51 0.39 8.73
CA THR A 40 7.23 -0.86 9.44
C THR A 40 6.30 -0.65 10.63
N ILE A 41 6.60 0.34 11.47
CA ILE A 41 5.81 0.61 12.68
C ILE A 41 4.39 1.09 12.34
N SER A 42 4.25 1.95 11.34
CA SER A 42 2.94 2.44 10.89
C SER A 42 2.09 1.30 10.33
N GLY A 43 2.69 0.42 9.50
CA GLY A 43 2.00 -0.76 8.99
C GLY A 43 1.47 -1.65 10.12
N GLY A 44 2.26 -1.88 11.17
CA GLY A 44 1.85 -2.63 12.35
C GLY A 44 0.77 -1.93 13.18
N LEU A 45 0.95 -0.65 13.47
CA LEU A 45 0.00 0.12 14.29
C LEU A 45 -1.38 0.27 13.63
N PHE A 46 -1.42 0.54 12.33
CA PHE A 46 -2.67 0.72 11.60
C PHE A 46 -3.40 -0.60 11.34
N GLN A 47 -2.69 -1.73 11.39
CA GLN A 47 -3.29 -3.05 11.19
C GLN A 47 -4.41 -3.34 12.19
N TRP A 48 -4.25 -2.94 13.44
CA TRP A 48 -5.27 -3.15 14.48
C TRP A 48 -6.56 -2.35 14.20
N PRO A 49 -6.56 -1.02 14.05
CA PRO A 49 -7.79 -0.27 13.80
C PRO A 49 -8.43 -0.64 12.45
N ILE A 50 -7.63 -0.82 11.40
CA ILE A 50 -8.16 -1.22 10.08
C ILE A 50 -8.80 -2.61 10.15
N GLY A 51 -8.17 -3.57 10.83
CA GLY A 51 -8.74 -4.89 11.07
C GLY A 51 -10.06 -4.81 11.82
N TYR A 52 -10.10 -4.06 12.94
CA TYR A 52 -11.30 -3.88 13.74
C TYR A 52 -12.48 -3.32 12.96
N TYR A 53 -12.26 -2.28 12.15
CA TYR A 53 -13.32 -1.73 11.30
C TYR A 53 -13.70 -2.70 10.16
N SER A 54 -12.73 -3.44 9.63
CA SER A 54 -12.97 -4.45 8.61
C SER A 54 -13.83 -5.61 9.09
N ASP A 55 -13.72 -5.99 10.36
CA ASP A 55 -14.54 -7.05 10.96
C ASP A 55 -16.00 -6.62 11.20
N LYS A 56 -16.26 -5.31 11.28
CA LYS A 56 -17.60 -4.72 11.53
C LYS A 56 -18.32 -4.25 10.26
N THR A 57 -17.62 -4.19 9.14
CA THR A 57 -18.16 -3.67 7.88
C THR A 57 -17.84 -4.62 6.73
N ASP A 58 -18.35 -4.33 5.54
CA ASP A 58 -17.94 -5.06 4.34
C ASP A 58 -16.44 -4.85 4.08
N ARG A 59 -15.64 -5.92 4.18
CA ARG A 59 -14.19 -5.89 3.96
C ARG A 59 -13.80 -5.28 2.61
N ARG A 60 -14.65 -5.41 1.61
CA ARG A 60 -14.43 -4.81 0.28
C ARG A 60 -14.33 -3.30 0.36
N ILE A 61 -15.19 -2.66 1.18
CA ILE A 61 -15.19 -1.22 1.39
C ILE A 61 -13.89 -0.77 2.05
N ILE A 62 -13.44 -1.50 3.09
CA ILE A 62 -12.19 -1.17 3.79
C ILE A 62 -10.98 -1.34 2.87
N ILE A 63 -10.94 -2.40 2.02
CA ILE A 63 -9.88 -2.58 1.01
C ILE A 63 -9.86 -1.39 0.03
N ILE A 64 -11.02 -0.94 -0.44
CA ILE A 64 -11.13 0.20 -1.38
C ILE A 64 -10.67 1.49 -0.72
N ILE A 65 -11.17 1.80 0.48
CA ILE A 65 -10.79 3.01 1.22
C ILE A 65 -9.29 3.00 1.49
N SER A 66 -8.75 1.91 2.02
CA SER A 66 -7.32 1.78 2.30
C SER A 66 -6.48 1.98 1.03
N SER A 67 -6.92 1.44 -0.10
CA SER A 67 -6.21 1.60 -1.37
C SER A 67 -6.23 3.04 -1.86
N PHE A 68 -7.36 3.74 -1.81
CA PHE A 68 -7.42 5.14 -2.24
C PHE A 68 -6.67 6.07 -1.29
N VAL A 69 -6.74 5.85 0.02
CA VAL A 69 -5.96 6.62 1.00
C VAL A 69 -4.47 6.42 0.75
N ALA A 70 -4.01 5.17 0.58
CA ALA A 70 -2.62 4.89 0.24
C ALA A 70 -2.22 5.56 -1.09
N ALA A 71 -3.08 5.55 -2.12
CA ALA A 71 -2.83 6.22 -3.38
C ALA A 71 -2.64 7.75 -3.19
N ILE A 72 -3.49 8.39 -2.39
CA ILE A 72 -3.38 9.82 -2.08
C ILE A 72 -2.05 10.13 -1.39
N PHE A 73 -1.66 9.34 -0.38
CA PHE A 73 -0.41 9.57 0.35
C PHE A 73 0.83 9.20 -0.47
N ALA A 74 0.75 8.24 -1.40
CA ALA A 74 1.80 8.01 -2.39
C ALA A 74 1.98 9.23 -3.31
N PHE A 75 0.88 9.83 -3.76
CA PHE A 75 0.92 11.06 -4.57
C PHE A 75 1.50 12.25 -3.79
N LEU A 76 1.08 12.46 -2.54
CA LEU A 76 1.63 13.50 -1.68
C LEU A 76 3.14 13.30 -1.42
N SER A 77 3.59 12.05 -1.32
CA SER A 77 5.01 11.72 -1.18
C SER A 77 5.83 12.09 -2.42
N ILE A 78 5.25 12.01 -3.64
CA ILE A 78 5.89 12.51 -4.86
C ILE A 78 6.11 14.01 -4.76
N ILE A 79 5.09 14.74 -4.36
CA ILE A 79 5.15 16.21 -4.26
C ILE A 79 6.18 16.63 -3.21
N SER A 80 6.24 15.97 -2.06
CA SER A 80 7.14 16.34 -0.96
C SER A 80 8.60 15.88 -1.15
N SER A 81 8.86 14.98 -2.10
CA SER A 81 10.23 14.47 -2.34
C SER A 81 11.10 15.33 -3.28
N GLY A 82 10.63 16.47 -3.71
CA GLY A 82 11.47 17.42 -4.43
C GLY A 82 11.57 17.27 -5.94
N SER A 83 10.71 16.50 -6.53
CA SER A 83 10.84 16.24 -7.96
C SER A 83 9.89 17.06 -8.84
N SER A 84 9.79 18.36 -8.74
CA SER A 84 9.21 19.11 -9.87
C SER A 84 8.14 20.18 -9.64
N LEU A 85 8.07 20.93 -8.57
CA LEU A 85 7.20 22.12 -8.58
C LEU A 85 7.74 23.26 -7.70
N GLU A 86 7.72 24.49 -8.22
CA GLU A 86 8.08 25.74 -7.53
C GLU A 86 7.33 26.00 -6.22
N ILE A 87 6.26 25.28 -5.94
CA ILE A 87 5.50 25.32 -4.67
C ILE A 87 6.40 24.92 -3.49
N MET A 88 7.45 24.14 -3.74
CA MET A 88 8.40 23.65 -2.74
C MET A 88 9.46 24.67 -2.34
N TYR A 89 9.68 25.69 -3.14
CA TYR A 89 10.62 26.76 -2.78
C TYR A 89 10.13 27.56 -1.55
N LEU A 90 8.82 27.62 -1.35
CA LEU A 90 8.22 28.28 -0.19
C LEU A 90 8.29 27.42 1.09
N ALA A 91 8.26 26.09 0.96
CA ALA A 91 8.38 25.15 2.09
C ALA A 91 9.82 24.87 2.47
N SER A 92 10.78 24.96 1.51
CA SER A 92 12.20 24.68 1.72
C SER A 92 12.86 25.60 2.76
N SER A 93 12.32 26.80 2.95
CA SER A 93 12.82 27.77 3.94
C SER A 93 12.63 27.33 5.40
N LEU A 94 11.82 26.30 5.69
CA LEU A 94 11.42 25.89 7.04
C LEU A 94 11.92 24.50 7.47
N GLY A 95 12.60 23.74 6.61
CA GLY A 95 13.00 22.34 6.93
C GLY A 95 11.82 21.38 7.14
N THR A 96 10.59 21.83 6.87
CA THR A 96 9.33 21.09 7.09
C THR A 96 9.10 20.03 6.04
N GLU A 97 9.74 20.09 4.89
CA GLU A 97 9.52 19.16 3.77
C GLU A 97 9.83 17.72 4.13
N LYS A 98 10.95 17.48 4.78
CA LYS A 98 11.35 16.13 5.21
C LYS A 98 10.37 15.57 6.25
N ILE A 99 9.90 16.42 7.16
CA ILE A 99 8.91 16.00 8.18
C ILE A 99 7.60 15.60 7.50
N LEU A 100 7.11 16.41 6.57
CA LEU A 100 5.90 16.10 5.80
C LEU A 100 6.08 14.81 4.98
N PHE A 101 7.23 14.62 4.34
CA PHE A 101 7.54 13.39 3.62
C PHE A 101 7.46 12.17 4.55
N PHE A 102 8.08 12.21 5.72
CA PHE A 102 8.02 11.12 6.70
C PHE A 102 6.59 10.85 7.20
N ILE A 103 5.79 11.89 7.40
CA ILE A 103 4.37 11.75 7.76
C ILE A 103 3.61 11.06 6.61
N TYR A 104 3.79 11.51 5.38
CA TYR A 104 3.08 10.94 4.23
C TYR A 104 3.45 9.48 3.99
N VAL A 105 4.73 9.14 4.06
CA VAL A 105 5.20 7.75 3.93
C VAL A 105 4.69 6.88 5.06
N SER A 106 4.60 7.41 6.29
CA SER A 106 4.05 6.69 7.44
C SER A 106 2.58 6.37 7.26
N VAL A 107 1.77 7.37 6.90
CA VAL A 107 0.33 7.17 6.66
C VAL A 107 0.12 6.25 5.45
N TYR A 108 0.90 6.45 4.37
CA TYR A 108 0.89 5.55 3.23
C TYR A 108 1.07 4.09 3.65
N ALA A 109 2.14 3.80 4.38
CA ALA A 109 2.46 2.44 4.85
C ALA A 109 1.39 1.88 5.79
N GLY A 110 0.82 2.73 6.64
CA GLY A 110 -0.27 2.38 7.53
C GLY A 110 -1.50 1.84 6.81
N PHE A 111 -1.82 2.33 5.62
CA PHE A 111 -2.92 1.84 4.79
C PHE A 111 -2.51 0.79 3.77
N ALA A 112 -1.27 0.81 3.28
CA ALA A 112 -0.77 -0.13 2.27
C ALA A 112 -0.49 -1.52 2.85
N ILE A 113 0.20 -1.60 4.01
CA ILE A 113 0.64 -2.88 4.58
C ILE A 113 -0.53 -3.77 5.03
N PRO A 114 -1.60 -3.27 5.68
CA PRO A 114 -2.74 -4.10 6.06
C PRO A 114 -3.51 -4.73 4.90
N LEU A 115 -3.33 -4.26 3.66
CA LEU A 115 -4.04 -4.83 2.49
C LEU A 115 -3.81 -6.33 2.30
N PHE A 116 -2.64 -6.85 2.70
CA PHE A 116 -2.38 -8.29 2.65
C PHE A 116 -3.34 -9.06 3.55
N THR A 117 -3.43 -8.68 4.81
CA THR A 117 -4.31 -9.32 5.79
C THR A 117 -5.78 -9.13 5.47
N LEU A 118 -6.18 -7.95 4.98
CA LEU A 118 -7.54 -7.67 4.52
C LEU A 118 -7.96 -8.59 3.37
N ASN A 119 -7.09 -8.76 2.37
CA ASN A 119 -7.35 -9.66 1.24
C ASN A 119 -7.45 -11.11 1.66
N LEU A 120 -6.61 -11.56 2.61
CA LEU A 120 -6.64 -12.91 3.14
C LEU A 120 -7.92 -13.15 3.95
N ALA A 121 -8.26 -12.22 4.85
CA ALA A 121 -9.47 -12.27 5.64
C ALA A 121 -10.73 -12.31 4.76
N TYR A 122 -10.78 -11.46 3.73
CA TYR A 122 -11.89 -11.44 2.77
C TYR A 122 -12.10 -12.82 2.09
N VAL A 123 -11.02 -13.51 1.73
CA VAL A 123 -11.13 -14.85 1.12
C VAL A 123 -11.60 -15.88 2.15
N ASN A 124 -11.09 -15.82 3.38
CA ASN A 124 -11.48 -16.74 4.44
C ASN A 124 -12.97 -16.62 4.80
N ASP A 125 -13.54 -15.41 4.82
CA ASP A 125 -14.98 -15.20 5.10
C ASP A 125 -15.89 -15.88 4.07
N HIS A 126 -15.39 -16.16 2.86
CA HIS A 126 -16.16 -16.76 1.76
C HIS A 126 -15.81 -18.24 1.53
N MET A 127 -15.03 -18.86 2.41
CA MET A 127 -14.59 -20.25 2.28
C MET A 127 -15.02 -21.09 3.48
N PRO A 128 -15.39 -22.35 3.28
CA PRO A 128 -15.58 -23.29 4.39
C PRO A 128 -14.25 -23.46 5.18
N LYS A 129 -14.36 -23.66 6.50
CA LYS A 129 -13.20 -23.74 7.41
C LYS A 129 -12.18 -24.79 6.98
N GLU A 130 -12.64 -25.90 6.42
CA GLU A 130 -11.80 -27.01 5.92
C GLU A 130 -10.92 -26.59 4.74
N LYS A 131 -11.25 -25.50 4.04
CA LYS A 131 -10.52 -24.98 2.89
C LYS A 131 -9.62 -23.79 3.20
N PHE A 132 -9.58 -23.29 4.45
CA PHE A 132 -8.82 -22.08 4.82
C PHE A 132 -7.34 -22.22 4.49
N VAL A 133 -6.72 -23.36 4.80
CA VAL A 133 -5.29 -23.61 4.51
C VAL A 133 -5.03 -23.59 3.00
N ALA A 134 -5.86 -24.26 2.23
CA ALA A 134 -5.70 -24.32 0.77
C ALA A 134 -5.94 -22.94 0.13
N ALA A 135 -6.96 -22.19 0.59
CA ALA A 135 -7.24 -20.85 0.12
C ALA A 135 -6.11 -19.87 0.47
N GLY A 136 -5.60 -19.93 1.71
CA GLY A 136 -4.46 -19.13 2.17
C GLY A 136 -3.20 -19.40 1.35
N SER A 137 -2.88 -20.68 1.10
CA SER A 137 -1.74 -21.07 0.25
C SER A 137 -1.89 -20.55 -1.18
N GLY A 138 -3.08 -20.67 -1.77
CA GLY A 138 -3.36 -20.13 -3.10
C GLY A 138 -3.20 -18.59 -3.16
N MET A 139 -3.67 -17.87 -2.13
CA MET A 139 -3.48 -16.42 -2.03
C MET A 139 -2.00 -16.05 -1.88
N GLN A 140 -1.24 -16.83 -1.11
CA GLN A 140 0.20 -16.62 -0.94
C GLN A 140 0.96 -16.80 -2.27
N ILE A 141 0.59 -17.79 -3.10
CA ILE A 141 1.17 -17.98 -4.43
C ILE A 141 0.88 -16.77 -5.31
N ILE A 142 -0.37 -16.27 -5.34
CA ILE A 142 -0.75 -15.09 -6.12
C ILE A 142 0.02 -13.85 -5.66
N PHE A 143 0.16 -13.67 -4.35
CA PHE A 143 0.98 -12.61 -3.76
C PHE A 143 2.46 -12.76 -4.20
N GLY A 144 3.02 -13.96 -4.13
CA GLY A 144 4.40 -14.26 -4.51
C GLY A 144 4.67 -13.96 -6.00
N LEU A 145 3.73 -14.28 -6.89
CA LEU A 145 3.84 -13.93 -8.31
C LEU A 145 3.91 -12.40 -8.51
N GLY A 146 3.08 -11.64 -7.79
CA GLY A 146 3.17 -10.18 -7.76
C GLY A 146 4.51 -9.70 -7.20
N ALA A 147 4.99 -10.35 -6.12
CA ALA A 147 6.24 -9.99 -5.46
C ALA A 147 7.49 -10.20 -6.34
N ILE A 148 7.47 -11.17 -7.24
CA ILE A 148 8.56 -11.37 -8.22
C ILE A 148 8.62 -10.22 -9.21
N ILE A 149 7.46 -9.76 -9.68
CA ILE A 149 7.36 -8.76 -10.76
C ILE A 149 7.54 -7.33 -10.21
N GLY A 150 7.10 -7.07 -8.98
CA GLY A 150 7.04 -5.73 -8.40
C GLY A 150 8.35 -4.95 -8.44
N PRO A 151 9.46 -5.46 -7.90
CA PRO A 151 10.74 -4.75 -7.90
C PRO A 151 11.26 -4.48 -9.30
N PHE A 152 11.05 -5.41 -10.25
CA PHE A 152 11.47 -5.25 -11.62
C PHE A 152 10.71 -4.09 -12.30
N LEU A 153 9.37 -4.06 -12.22
CA LEU A 153 8.58 -2.98 -12.79
C LEU A 153 8.88 -1.63 -12.14
N CYS A 154 9.04 -1.61 -10.82
CA CYS A 154 9.37 -0.41 -10.08
C CYS A 154 10.75 0.14 -10.47
N SER A 155 11.78 -0.71 -10.54
CA SER A 155 13.12 -0.30 -10.95
C SER A 155 13.16 0.19 -12.42
N LEU A 156 12.43 -0.48 -13.31
CA LEU A 156 12.27 -0.05 -14.69
C LEU A 156 11.63 1.34 -14.79
N LEU A 157 10.62 1.62 -13.97
CA LEU A 157 9.96 2.91 -13.93
C LEU A 157 10.91 3.99 -13.37
N MET A 158 11.61 3.69 -12.27
CA MET A 158 12.62 4.59 -11.70
C MET A 158 13.75 4.89 -12.71
N SER A 159 14.19 3.93 -13.51
CA SER A 159 15.22 4.15 -14.52
C SER A 159 14.77 5.06 -15.66
N LYS A 160 13.48 5.10 -15.97
CA LYS A 160 12.93 5.89 -17.08
C LYS A 160 12.50 7.30 -16.69
N ILE A 161 11.87 7.46 -15.53
CA ILE A 161 11.28 8.73 -15.10
C ILE A 161 11.89 9.27 -13.80
N GLY A 162 13.01 8.69 -13.37
CA GLY A 162 13.73 9.11 -12.18
C GLY A 162 13.11 8.62 -10.87
N THR A 163 13.52 9.23 -9.76
CA THR A 163 13.14 8.81 -8.39
C THR A 163 11.65 8.77 -8.14
N SER A 164 10.88 9.67 -8.76
CA SER A 164 9.40 9.71 -8.68
C SER A 164 8.76 8.40 -9.15
N GLY A 165 9.45 7.64 -9.99
CA GLY A 165 8.99 6.33 -10.48
C GLY A 165 8.64 5.35 -9.37
N PHE A 166 9.29 5.45 -8.20
CA PHE A 166 8.98 4.62 -7.04
C PHE A 166 7.53 4.84 -6.57
N PHE A 167 7.18 6.06 -6.22
CA PHE A 167 5.82 6.35 -5.74
C PHE A 167 4.76 6.33 -6.84
N ILE A 168 5.12 6.63 -8.09
CA ILE A 168 4.20 6.47 -9.23
C ILE A 168 3.83 4.99 -9.42
N HIS A 169 4.78 4.08 -9.28
CA HIS A 169 4.51 2.64 -9.29
C HIS A 169 3.52 2.24 -8.18
N LEU A 170 3.77 2.69 -6.96
CA LEU A 170 2.91 2.40 -5.81
C LEU A 170 1.50 2.98 -6.00
N LEU A 171 1.41 4.25 -6.41
CA LEU A 171 0.16 4.95 -6.74
C LEU A 171 -0.65 4.16 -7.77
N PHE A 172 -0.03 3.77 -8.88
CA PHE A 172 -0.70 3.06 -9.95
C PHE A 172 -1.37 1.77 -9.47
N PHE A 173 -0.64 0.92 -8.75
CA PHE A 173 -1.18 -0.35 -8.28
C PHE A 173 -2.24 -0.18 -7.20
N HIS A 174 -2.17 0.84 -6.35
CA HIS A 174 -3.23 1.16 -5.40
C HIS A 174 -4.50 1.63 -6.13
N LEU A 175 -4.40 2.44 -7.17
CA LEU A 175 -5.54 2.82 -8.00
C LEU A 175 -6.17 1.61 -8.69
N VAL A 176 -5.36 0.67 -9.19
CA VAL A 176 -5.86 -0.59 -9.76
C VAL A 176 -6.68 -1.38 -8.72
N ILE A 177 -6.19 -1.52 -7.48
CA ILE A 177 -6.93 -2.19 -6.40
C ILE A 177 -8.24 -1.45 -6.12
N GLY A 178 -8.18 -0.13 -5.94
CA GLY A 178 -9.35 0.70 -5.60
C GLY A 178 -10.44 0.63 -6.67
N PHE A 179 -10.08 0.88 -7.93
CA PHE A 179 -11.04 0.83 -9.06
C PHE A 179 -11.57 -0.57 -9.33
N PHE A 180 -10.73 -1.60 -9.24
CA PHE A 180 -11.18 -2.97 -9.35
C PHE A 180 -12.16 -3.35 -8.22
N GLY A 181 -11.90 -2.88 -7.01
CA GLY A 181 -12.79 -3.05 -5.86
C GLY A 181 -14.15 -2.39 -6.09
N LEU A 182 -14.17 -1.13 -6.55
CA LEU A 182 -15.40 -0.40 -6.93
C LEU A 182 -16.19 -1.14 -8.02
N TYR A 183 -15.53 -1.55 -9.11
CA TYR A 183 -16.15 -2.33 -10.16
C TYR A 183 -16.81 -3.59 -9.62
N ARG A 184 -16.16 -4.26 -8.67
CA ARG A 184 -16.65 -5.51 -8.11
C ARG A 184 -17.87 -5.33 -7.20
N ILE A 185 -17.94 -4.24 -6.43
CA ILE A 185 -19.12 -3.90 -5.61
C ILE A 185 -20.33 -3.59 -6.50
N THR A 186 -20.13 -2.88 -7.60
CA THR A 186 -21.25 -2.56 -8.52
C THR A 186 -21.85 -3.78 -9.22
N ARG A 187 -21.07 -4.86 -9.38
CA ARG A 187 -21.50 -6.09 -10.06
C ARG A 187 -22.06 -7.15 -9.11
N ARG A 188 -21.67 -7.14 -7.85
CA ARG A 188 -22.14 -8.08 -6.82
C ARG A 188 -22.62 -7.24 -5.64
N GLY A 189 -23.94 -7.17 -5.40
CA GLY A 189 -24.53 -6.40 -4.33
C GLY A 189 -23.90 -6.64 -2.94
N TYR A 190 -24.33 -5.86 -1.98
CA TYR A 190 -23.90 -5.95 -0.58
C TYR A 190 -24.15 -7.38 -0.05
N GLU A 191 -23.11 -8.05 0.40
CA GLU A 191 -23.20 -9.31 1.13
C GLU A 191 -23.05 -8.97 2.62
N GLU A 192 -24.11 -9.08 3.41
CA GLU A 192 -24.03 -8.98 4.86
C GLU A 192 -23.08 -10.05 5.40
N ASN A 193 -22.17 -9.61 6.30
CA ASN A 193 -21.25 -10.52 6.98
C ASN A 193 -22.08 -11.40 7.94
N PRO A 194 -22.15 -12.73 7.76
CA PRO A 194 -23.00 -13.59 8.59
C PRO A 194 -22.64 -13.58 10.09
N GLU A 195 -21.47 -13.09 10.48
CA GLU A 195 -21.04 -13.01 11.87
C GLU A 195 -21.42 -11.69 12.59
N SER A 196 -22.02 -10.72 11.91
CA SER A 196 -22.46 -9.46 12.53
C SER A 196 -23.74 -9.56 13.37
N THR A 197 -24.31 -10.76 13.54
CA THR A 197 -25.58 -11.03 14.25
C THR A 197 -25.40 -11.64 15.64
N PHE A 198 -24.18 -11.56 16.23
CA PHE A 198 -23.95 -11.98 17.63
C PHE A 198 -23.36 -10.88 18.50
#